data_0a4dc8a2906a217664e88324684ded15
#
_entry.id   0a4dc8a2906a217664e88324684ded15
#
_cell.length_a   1.000
_cell.length_b   1.000
_cell.length_c   1.000
_cell.angle_alpha   90.00
_cell.angle_beta   90.00
_cell.angle_gamma   90.00
#
_symmetry.space_group_name_H-M   'P 1'
#
loop_
_entity.id
_entity.type
_entity.pdbx_description
1 polymer ?
#
loop_
_entity_poly.entity_id
_entity_poly.type
_entity_poly.pdbx_seq_one_letter_code
_entity_poly.pdbx_strand_id
1 'polypeptide(L)'
;MKSEALARACERKFVDLVLDKVEADGSFAGYASLFGKVDLGKDAVERGAFANSLRTRGAAGIRMLFQHDPNEPIGRWTEIREDARGLFVRGRLASDVRRAREVLSLMRGGAFDGLSIGFRAVKARRDPATGVRRILEADLWEISVVTFPMLPEARIEAVKGGRRRVAVVPGSPHDLARRIREATRMINRRGSAQ
;
A
#
# COMPACT_ATOMS: atom_id res chain seq x y z
N MET A 1 -19.25 37.49 8.90
CA MET A 1 -18.00 37.14 9.57
C MET A 1 -17.90 35.66 10.01
N LYS A 2 -18.46 34.67 9.27
CA LYS A 2 -18.33 33.25 9.56
C LYS A 2 -17.81 32.42 8.35
N SER A 3 -17.52 33.07 7.20
CA SER A 3 -17.09 32.40 5.96
C SER A 3 -15.57 32.37 5.78
N GLU A 4 -14.80 33.23 6.43
CA GLU A 4 -13.34 33.26 6.29
C GLU A 4 -12.57 32.31 7.19
N ALA A 5 -13.21 31.78 8.23
CA ALA A 5 -12.55 30.81 9.14
C ALA A 5 -12.49 29.39 8.59
N LEU A 6 -13.36 29.01 7.63
CA LEU A 6 -13.33 27.69 6.98
C LEU A 6 -12.29 27.56 5.86
N ALA A 7 -11.86 28.67 5.28
CA ALA A 7 -10.87 28.65 4.20
C ALA A 7 -9.43 28.46 4.67
N ARG A 8 -9.13 28.67 5.96
CA ARG A 8 -7.77 28.53 6.53
C ARG A 8 -7.38 27.12 7.01
N ALA A 9 -8.31 26.17 6.98
CA ALA A 9 -8.07 24.80 7.49
C ALA A 9 -7.59 23.82 6.42
N CYS A 10 -7.33 24.23 5.19
CA CYS A 10 -6.93 23.33 4.10
C CYS A 10 -5.61 23.71 3.41
N GLU A 11 -4.65 24.25 4.18
CA GLU A 11 -3.24 24.23 3.74
C GLU A 11 -2.59 22.90 4.10
N ARG A 12 -2.97 21.84 3.41
CA ARG A 12 -2.14 20.64 3.33
C ARG A 12 -1.01 20.97 2.38
N LYS A 13 0.15 21.27 2.91
CA LYS A 13 1.41 21.20 2.15
C LYS A 13 1.61 19.76 1.72
N PHE A 14 1.13 19.42 0.53
CA PHE A 14 1.58 18.24 -0.18
C PHE A 14 3.02 18.52 -0.62
N VAL A 15 3.98 18.19 0.23
CA VAL A 15 5.30 17.83 -0.24
C VAL A 15 5.13 16.39 -0.70
N ASP A 16 4.70 16.21 -1.95
CA ASP A 16 4.75 14.93 -2.63
C ASP A 16 6.21 14.53 -2.82
N LEU A 17 6.78 13.94 -1.77
CA LEU A 17 7.78 12.92 -1.94
C LEU A 17 6.99 11.70 -2.44
N VAL A 18 6.78 11.60 -3.75
CA VAL A 18 6.39 10.36 -4.40
C VAL A 18 7.59 9.42 -4.24
N LEU A 19 7.68 8.80 -3.08
CA LEU A 19 8.48 7.61 -2.89
C LEU A 19 7.71 6.52 -3.65
N ASP A 20 8.32 5.99 -4.71
CA ASP A 20 7.76 4.85 -5.44
C ASP A 20 7.51 3.72 -4.45
N LYS A 21 6.26 3.55 -4.02
CA LYS A 21 5.85 2.47 -3.12
C LYS A 21 6.03 1.10 -3.77
N VAL A 22 6.15 1.08 -5.10
CA VAL A 22 6.30 -0.13 -5.91
C VAL A 22 7.42 0.08 -6.91
N GLU A 23 8.41 -0.80 -6.89
CA GLU A 23 9.56 -0.79 -7.79
C GLU A 23 9.15 -1.05 -9.26
N ALA A 24 10.05 -0.69 -10.18
CA ALA A 24 9.82 -0.89 -11.62
C ALA A 24 9.61 -2.36 -11.99
N ASP A 25 10.21 -3.28 -11.27
CA ASP A 25 10.11 -4.73 -11.47
C ASP A 25 8.87 -5.36 -10.80
N GLY A 26 7.98 -4.54 -10.21
CA GLY A 26 6.78 -4.98 -9.51
C GLY A 26 7.01 -5.40 -8.06
N SER A 27 8.21 -5.21 -7.51
CA SER A 27 8.50 -5.50 -6.10
C SER A 27 7.95 -4.41 -5.19
N PHE A 28 7.42 -4.81 -4.04
CA PHE A 28 6.89 -3.93 -3.02
C PHE A 28 7.02 -4.55 -1.63
N ALA A 29 6.89 -3.73 -0.59
CA ALA A 29 6.90 -4.18 0.80
C ALA A 29 5.93 -3.35 1.63
N GLY A 30 5.52 -3.91 2.79
CA GLY A 30 4.61 -3.23 3.71
C GLY A 30 4.25 -4.10 4.90
N TYR A 31 3.25 -3.66 5.65
CA TYR A 31 2.69 -4.44 6.76
C TYR A 31 1.28 -4.90 6.40
N ALA A 32 1.09 -6.23 6.41
CA ALA A 32 -0.21 -6.84 6.15
C ALA A 32 -1.09 -6.91 7.40
N SER A 33 -0.50 -6.80 8.59
CA SER A 33 -1.19 -6.69 9.88
C SER A 33 -0.28 -5.97 10.88
N LEU A 34 -0.89 -5.20 11.81
CA LEU A 34 -0.19 -4.55 12.91
C LEU A 34 -0.66 -5.13 14.24
N PHE A 35 0.28 -5.55 15.09
CA PHE A 35 -0.06 -6.20 16.34
C PHE A 35 -0.78 -5.26 17.32
N GLY A 36 -1.77 -5.81 18.03
CA GLY A 36 -2.56 -5.11 19.04
C GLY A 36 -3.51 -4.03 18.49
N LYS A 37 -3.50 -3.75 17.19
CA LYS A 37 -4.47 -2.84 16.55
C LYS A 37 -5.78 -3.57 16.30
N VAL A 38 -6.88 -2.92 16.62
CA VAL A 38 -8.22 -3.45 16.38
C VAL A 38 -8.65 -3.08 14.98
N ASP A 39 -9.00 -4.06 14.18
CA ASP A 39 -9.50 -3.87 12.82
C ASP A 39 -11.02 -3.55 12.79
N LEU A 40 -11.55 -3.32 11.60
CA LEU A 40 -12.99 -3.03 11.39
C LEU A 40 -13.90 -4.22 11.74
N GLY A 41 -13.37 -5.45 11.78
CA GLY A 41 -14.06 -6.66 12.22
C GLY A 41 -14.01 -6.90 13.73
N LYS A 42 -13.43 -5.98 14.51
CA LYS A 42 -13.15 -6.09 15.94
C LYS A 42 -12.19 -7.24 16.29
N ASP A 43 -11.26 -7.56 15.37
CA ASP A 43 -10.15 -8.45 15.61
C ASP A 43 -8.88 -7.65 15.94
N ALA A 44 -8.09 -8.16 16.88
CA ALA A 44 -6.75 -7.66 17.18
C ALA A 44 -5.80 -8.86 17.15
N VAL A 45 -4.83 -8.81 16.25
CA VAL A 45 -3.83 -9.89 16.13
C VAL A 45 -2.72 -9.64 17.14
N GLU A 46 -2.41 -10.65 17.93
CA GLU A 46 -1.34 -10.59 18.92
C GLU A 46 0.00 -11.01 18.31
N ARG A 47 1.08 -10.51 18.89
CA ARG A 47 2.44 -10.89 18.49
C ARG A 47 2.64 -12.39 18.65
N GLY A 48 3.24 -13.05 17.65
CA GLY A 48 3.44 -14.50 17.62
C GLY A 48 2.28 -15.28 17.00
N ALA A 49 1.17 -14.61 16.66
CA ALA A 49 -0.02 -15.29 16.14
C ALA A 49 0.22 -16.04 14.83
N PHE A 50 1.15 -15.58 13.99
CA PHE A 50 1.46 -16.20 12.70
C PHE A 50 2.66 -17.16 12.76
N ALA A 51 3.38 -17.24 13.89
CA ALA A 51 4.65 -17.95 14.00
C ALA A 51 4.55 -19.42 13.53
N ASN A 52 3.48 -20.14 13.96
CA ASN A 52 3.26 -21.53 13.56
C ASN A 52 2.96 -21.66 12.06
N SER A 53 2.10 -20.81 11.54
CA SER A 53 1.74 -20.80 10.12
C SER A 53 2.95 -20.47 9.22
N LEU A 54 3.77 -19.50 9.60
CA LEU A 54 4.99 -19.14 8.85
C LEU A 54 6.03 -20.27 8.88
N ARG A 55 6.17 -20.97 10.00
CA ARG A 55 7.09 -22.09 10.12
C ARG A 55 6.67 -23.27 9.25
N THR A 56 5.37 -23.56 9.14
CA THR A 56 4.85 -24.71 8.41
C THR A 56 4.67 -24.46 6.93
N ARG A 57 4.22 -23.26 6.52
CA ARG A 57 3.93 -22.93 5.12
C ARG A 57 5.07 -22.16 4.42
N GLY A 58 5.83 -21.37 5.18
CA GLY A 58 6.77 -20.40 4.60
C GLY A 58 6.07 -19.34 3.75
N ALA A 59 6.83 -18.40 3.23
CA ALA A 59 6.29 -17.35 2.35
C ALA A 59 5.68 -17.93 1.05
N ALA A 60 6.27 -18.98 0.50
CA ALA A 60 5.79 -19.62 -0.74
C ALA A 60 4.44 -20.32 -0.60
N GLY A 61 4.08 -20.76 0.60
CA GLY A 61 2.80 -21.41 0.89
C GLY A 61 1.64 -20.44 1.10
N ILE A 62 1.91 -19.13 1.22
CA ILE A 62 0.90 -18.09 1.42
C ILE A 62 0.64 -17.40 0.09
N ARG A 63 -0.61 -17.34 -0.35
CA ARG A 63 -0.98 -16.82 -1.67
C ARG A 63 -0.98 -15.29 -1.69
N MET A 64 -0.56 -14.71 -2.82
CA MET A 64 -0.73 -13.28 -3.12
C MET A 64 -1.92 -13.13 -4.05
N LEU A 65 -3.02 -12.58 -3.54
CA LEU A 65 -4.26 -12.43 -4.29
C LEU A 65 -4.63 -10.95 -4.50
N PHE A 66 -5.59 -10.72 -5.36
CA PHE A 66 -6.26 -9.44 -5.52
C PHE A 66 -7.67 -9.52 -4.93
N GLN A 67 -7.99 -8.61 -3.99
CA GLN A 67 -9.33 -8.48 -3.38
C GLN A 67 -9.87 -9.76 -2.74
N HIS A 68 -9.00 -10.61 -2.17
CA HIS A 68 -9.36 -11.90 -1.57
C HIS A 68 -9.98 -12.92 -2.55
N ASP A 69 -9.87 -12.69 -3.87
CA ASP A 69 -10.38 -13.61 -4.87
C ASP A 69 -9.36 -14.73 -5.14
N PRO A 70 -9.70 -16.01 -4.83
CA PRO A 70 -8.79 -17.13 -5.07
C PRO A 70 -8.51 -17.39 -6.56
N ASN A 71 -9.34 -16.84 -7.47
CA ASN A 71 -9.15 -16.94 -8.90
C ASN A 71 -8.24 -15.83 -9.47
N GLU A 72 -7.84 -14.87 -8.63
CA GLU A 72 -7.01 -13.73 -9.01
C GLU A 72 -5.63 -13.73 -8.28
N PRO A 73 -4.79 -14.76 -8.50
CA PRO A 73 -3.41 -14.73 -8.01
C PRO A 73 -2.61 -13.73 -8.86
N ILE A 74 -1.96 -12.77 -8.21
CA ILE A 74 -1.27 -11.66 -8.88
C ILE A 74 0.23 -11.65 -8.70
N GLY A 75 0.79 -12.60 -7.94
CA GLY A 75 2.23 -12.63 -7.68
C GLY A 75 2.63 -13.62 -6.59
N ARG A 76 3.77 -13.35 -5.97
CA ARG A 76 4.30 -14.18 -4.89
C ARG A 76 4.93 -13.34 -3.80
N TRP A 77 4.88 -13.85 -2.58
CA TRP A 77 5.62 -13.31 -1.45
C TRP A 77 7.06 -13.85 -1.48
N THR A 78 8.03 -12.97 -1.35
CA THR A 78 9.46 -13.31 -1.27
C THR A 78 9.96 -13.33 0.17
N GLU A 79 9.28 -12.57 1.05
CA GLU A 79 9.55 -12.53 2.48
C GLU A 79 8.24 -12.31 3.23
N ILE A 80 8.00 -13.07 4.27
CA ILE A 80 6.96 -12.82 5.27
C ILE A 80 7.57 -13.11 6.64
N ARG A 81 7.51 -12.15 7.55
CA ARG A 81 8.03 -12.30 8.90
C ARG A 81 7.25 -11.45 9.89
N GLU A 82 7.22 -11.91 11.11
CA GLU A 82 6.81 -11.08 12.23
C GLU A 82 7.99 -10.24 12.73
N ASP A 83 7.73 -8.97 13.06
CA ASP A 83 8.68 -8.12 13.79
C ASP A 83 7.99 -7.45 15.00
N ALA A 84 8.61 -6.42 15.57
CA ALA A 84 8.04 -5.73 16.72
C ALA A 84 6.74 -4.98 16.42
N ARG A 85 6.51 -4.62 15.16
CA ARG A 85 5.37 -3.82 14.70
C ARG A 85 4.20 -4.67 14.22
N GLY A 86 4.50 -5.77 13.51
CA GLY A 86 3.44 -6.56 12.87
C GLY A 86 3.95 -7.63 11.93
N LEU A 87 3.09 -8.02 10.99
CA LEU A 87 3.38 -8.95 9.90
C LEU A 87 3.95 -8.19 8.72
N PHE A 88 5.28 -8.11 8.64
CA PHE A 88 5.99 -7.52 7.51
C PHE A 88 5.99 -8.48 6.32
N VAL A 89 5.77 -7.93 5.13
CA VAL A 89 5.77 -8.68 3.87
C VAL A 89 6.58 -7.97 2.81
N ARG A 90 7.24 -8.75 1.96
CA ARG A 90 7.81 -8.30 0.69
C ARG A 90 7.34 -9.23 -0.40
N GLY A 91 6.89 -8.68 -1.50
CA GLY A 91 6.36 -9.46 -2.61
C GLY A 91 6.73 -8.88 -3.95
N ARG A 92 6.42 -9.65 -5.00
CA ARG A 92 6.61 -9.25 -6.37
C ARG A 92 5.40 -9.66 -7.20
N LEU A 93 4.85 -8.71 -7.94
CA LEU A 93 3.79 -8.94 -8.90
C LEU A 93 4.31 -9.73 -10.12
N ALA A 94 3.48 -10.60 -10.66
CA ALA A 94 3.79 -11.41 -11.84
C ALA A 94 3.52 -10.61 -13.12
N SER A 95 4.57 -10.08 -13.74
CA SER A 95 4.49 -9.19 -14.91
C SER A 95 3.85 -9.83 -16.16
N ASP A 96 3.85 -11.15 -16.25
CA ASP A 96 3.23 -11.96 -17.30
C ASP A 96 1.72 -12.18 -17.09
N VAL A 97 1.20 -11.94 -15.88
CA VAL A 97 -0.23 -12.01 -15.56
C VAL A 97 -0.91 -10.67 -15.84
N ARG A 98 -1.98 -10.66 -16.65
CA ARG A 98 -2.71 -9.44 -17.04
C ARG A 98 -3.21 -8.66 -15.82
N ARG A 99 -3.87 -9.32 -14.86
CA ARG A 99 -4.38 -8.69 -13.64
C ARG A 99 -3.24 -8.05 -12.82
N ALA A 100 -2.09 -8.72 -12.71
CA ALA A 100 -0.96 -8.18 -11.97
C ALA A 100 -0.39 -6.89 -12.59
N ARG A 101 -0.39 -6.76 -13.92
CA ARG A 101 0.01 -5.51 -14.61
C ARG A 101 -0.99 -4.38 -14.37
N GLU A 102 -2.29 -4.68 -14.38
CA GLU A 102 -3.35 -3.71 -14.06
C GLU A 102 -3.20 -3.22 -12.61
N VAL A 103 -3.03 -4.15 -11.66
CA VAL A 103 -2.80 -3.86 -10.24
C VAL A 103 -1.54 -3.01 -10.06
N LEU A 104 -0.42 -3.36 -10.73
CA LEU A 104 0.83 -2.58 -10.67
C LEU A 104 0.63 -1.14 -11.13
N SER A 105 -0.09 -0.94 -12.24
CA SER A 105 -0.40 0.40 -12.76
C SER A 105 -1.21 1.22 -11.77
N LEU A 106 -2.23 0.63 -11.16
CA LEU A 106 -3.10 1.28 -10.17
C LEU A 106 -2.36 1.60 -8.87
N MET A 107 -1.50 0.70 -8.38
CA MET A 107 -0.66 0.93 -7.20
C MET A 107 0.32 2.08 -7.42
N ARG A 108 0.97 2.14 -8.59
CA ARG A 108 1.87 3.25 -8.97
C ARG A 108 1.12 4.57 -9.11
N GLY A 109 -0.09 4.53 -9.64
CA GLY A 109 -0.97 5.68 -9.72
C GLY A 109 -1.56 6.11 -8.38
N GLY A 110 -1.27 5.38 -7.29
CA GLY A 110 -1.78 5.68 -5.95
C GLY A 110 -3.27 5.39 -5.77
N ALA A 111 -3.88 4.60 -6.68
CA ALA A 111 -5.29 4.28 -6.59
C ALA A 111 -5.61 3.41 -5.36
N PHE A 112 -4.70 2.55 -4.95
CA PHE A 112 -4.78 1.79 -3.70
C PHE A 112 -3.41 1.26 -3.27
N ASP A 113 -3.28 1.04 -1.97
CA ASP A 113 -2.06 0.54 -1.34
C ASP A 113 -2.37 -0.37 -0.13
N GLY A 114 -3.62 -0.80 0.01
CA GLY A 114 -4.07 -1.63 1.13
C GLY A 114 -3.56 -3.06 1.04
N LEU A 115 -3.21 -3.62 2.21
CA LEU A 115 -2.94 -5.04 2.40
C LEU A 115 -3.98 -5.62 3.37
N SER A 116 -4.42 -6.83 3.12
CA SER A 116 -5.36 -7.54 4.00
C SER A 116 -5.01 -9.01 4.06
N ILE A 117 -5.24 -9.63 5.21
CA ILE A 117 -4.91 -11.04 5.48
C ILE A 117 -6.14 -11.93 5.41
N GLY A 118 -6.01 -13.10 4.78
CA GLY A 118 -6.98 -14.18 4.85
C GLY A 118 -6.44 -15.31 5.73
N PHE A 119 -7.09 -15.56 6.85
CA PHE A 119 -6.66 -16.54 7.85
C PHE A 119 -7.82 -17.23 8.53
N ARG A 120 -7.54 -18.39 9.14
CA ARG A 120 -8.42 -19.04 10.09
C ARG A 120 -7.87 -18.83 11.50
N ALA A 121 -8.70 -18.32 12.42
CA ALA A 121 -8.33 -18.25 13.83
C ALA A 121 -8.25 -19.67 14.41
N VAL A 122 -7.05 -20.06 14.86
CA VAL A 122 -6.82 -21.35 15.54
C VAL A 122 -7.05 -21.18 17.03
N LYS A 123 -6.54 -20.08 17.60
CA LYS A 123 -6.74 -19.74 19.01
C LYS A 123 -7.08 -18.26 19.13
N ALA A 124 -8.18 -17.97 19.77
CA ALA A 124 -8.64 -16.61 20.01
C ALA A 124 -9.30 -16.49 21.39
N ARG A 125 -9.31 -15.27 21.93
CA ARG A 125 -10.00 -14.90 23.16
C ARG A 125 -10.81 -13.64 22.90
N ARG A 126 -12.08 -13.64 23.27
CA ARG A 126 -12.92 -12.44 23.22
C ARG A 126 -12.86 -11.71 24.55
N ASP A 127 -12.61 -10.41 24.48
CA ASP A 127 -12.71 -9.51 25.61
C ASP A 127 -14.20 -9.21 25.85
N PRO A 128 -14.79 -9.58 27.02
CA PRO A 128 -16.21 -9.39 27.26
C PRO A 128 -16.60 -7.92 27.44
N ALA A 129 -15.67 -7.05 27.84
CA ALA A 129 -15.93 -5.63 28.06
C ALA A 129 -15.96 -4.84 26.76
N THR A 130 -15.07 -5.16 25.81
CA THR A 130 -14.92 -4.41 24.55
C THR A 130 -15.51 -5.13 23.35
N GLY A 131 -15.78 -6.43 23.46
CA GLY A 131 -16.18 -7.30 22.37
C GLY A 131 -15.05 -7.61 21.36
N VAL A 132 -13.84 -7.12 21.59
CA VAL A 132 -12.68 -7.34 20.72
C VAL A 132 -12.25 -8.81 20.80
N ARG A 133 -12.05 -9.43 19.64
CA ARG A 133 -11.49 -10.78 19.55
C ARG A 133 -9.98 -10.70 19.36
N ARG A 134 -9.21 -11.10 20.37
CA ARG A 134 -7.76 -11.19 20.31
C ARG A 134 -7.36 -12.52 19.68
N ILE A 135 -6.69 -12.45 18.53
CA ILE A 135 -6.20 -13.61 17.79
C ILE A 135 -4.82 -13.96 18.31
N LEU A 136 -4.73 -15.10 19.00
CA LEU A 136 -3.50 -15.59 19.63
C LEU A 136 -2.73 -16.56 18.71
N GLU A 137 -3.44 -17.25 17.81
CA GLU A 137 -2.87 -18.14 16.80
C GLU A 137 -3.75 -18.11 15.55
N ALA A 138 -3.12 -17.89 14.38
CA ALA A 138 -3.77 -17.78 13.08
C ALA A 138 -3.11 -18.73 12.07
N ASP A 139 -3.92 -19.49 11.34
CA ASP A 139 -3.51 -20.24 10.16
C ASP A 139 -3.66 -19.29 8.94
N LEU A 140 -2.56 -18.72 8.50
CA LEU A 140 -2.51 -17.71 7.43
C LEU A 140 -2.49 -18.40 6.06
N TRP A 141 -3.44 -18.09 5.19
CA TRP A 141 -3.58 -18.72 3.88
C TRP A 141 -3.16 -17.82 2.75
N GLU A 142 -3.51 -16.54 2.85
CA GLU A 142 -3.22 -15.56 1.81
C GLU A 142 -3.02 -14.15 2.40
N ILE A 143 -2.42 -13.30 1.60
CA ILE A 143 -2.36 -11.87 1.82
C ILE A 143 -2.71 -11.21 0.50
N SER A 144 -3.71 -10.35 0.52
CA SER A 144 -4.24 -9.68 -0.67
C SER A 144 -3.85 -8.22 -0.76
N VAL A 145 -3.64 -7.76 -1.99
CA VAL A 145 -3.68 -6.34 -2.31
C VAL A 145 -5.14 -5.95 -2.46
N VAL A 146 -5.59 -4.96 -1.68
CA VAL A 146 -7.01 -4.58 -1.59
C VAL A 146 -7.20 -3.06 -1.64
N THR A 147 -8.39 -2.64 -2.08
CA THR A 147 -8.80 -1.24 -2.04
C THR A 147 -9.12 -0.80 -0.62
N PHE A 148 -9.84 -1.63 0.14
CA PHE A 148 -10.30 -1.36 1.50
C PHE A 148 -9.80 -2.45 2.46
N PRO A 149 -8.64 -2.27 3.10
CA PRO A 149 -8.14 -3.24 4.07
C PRO A 149 -8.98 -3.26 5.34
N MET A 150 -9.19 -4.43 5.94
CA MET A 150 -9.88 -4.58 7.22
C MET A 150 -9.16 -3.83 8.34
N LEU A 151 -7.84 -3.77 8.32
CA LEU A 151 -7.03 -2.89 9.17
C LEU A 151 -6.57 -1.71 8.32
N PRO A 152 -7.13 -0.48 8.51
CA PRO A 152 -6.82 0.68 7.65
C PRO A 152 -5.34 1.05 7.59
N GLU A 153 -4.57 0.75 8.63
CA GLU A 153 -3.12 0.98 8.69
C GLU A 153 -2.28 -0.13 8.04
N ALA A 154 -2.88 -1.22 7.59
CA ALA A 154 -2.18 -2.27 6.84
C ALA A 154 -1.95 -1.82 5.40
N ARG A 155 -0.75 -1.25 5.16
CA ARG A 155 -0.42 -0.56 3.91
C ARG A 155 0.92 -1.00 3.33
N ILE A 156 1.02 -0.85 2.02
CA ILE A 156 2.28 -0.90 1.30
C ILE A 156 3.08 0.34 1.67
N GLU A 157 4.31 0.13 2.12
CA GLU A 157 5.24 1.19 2.46
C GLU A 157 6.25 1.38 1.32
N ALA A 158 6.84 2.58 1.24
CA ALA A 158 7.91 2.84 0.30
C ALA A 158 9.11 1.94 0.59
N VAL A 159 9.57 1.22 -0.41
CA VAL A 159 10.78 0.41 -0.29
C VAL A 159 11.99 1.35 -0.23
N LYS A 160 12.67 1.41 0.92
CA LYS A 160 13.96 2.10 1.04
C LYS A 160 15.03 1.27 0.31
N GLY A 161 15.09 1.38 -1.00
CA GLY A 161 16.06 0.66 -1.81
C GLY A 161 16.19 1.32 -3.18
N GLY A 162 17.07 2.28 -3.26
CA GLY A 162 17.38 2.98 -4.51
C GLY A 162 17.11 4.47 -4.42
N ARG A 163 17.99 5.21 -3.75
CA ARG A 163 18.12 6.65 -3.95
C ARG A 163 18.46 6.91 -5.42
N ARG A 164 17.47 6.95 -6.27
CA ARG A 164 17.58 7.79 -7.44
C ARG A 164 17.42 9.23 -6.94
N ARG A 165 18.54 9.88 -6.68
CA ARG A 165 18.60 11.33 -6.59
C ARG A 165 18.14 11.83 -7.96
N VAL A 166 16.85 12.10 -8.10
CA VAL A 166 16.42 13.09 -9.08
C VAL A 166 16.97 14.39 -8.52
N ALA A 167 18.01 14.90 -9.18
CA ALA A 167 18.46 16.25 -8.91
C ALA A 167 17.27 17.15 -9.22
N VAL A 168 16.58 17.59 -8.16
CA VAL A 168 15.68 18.74 -8.27
C VAL A 168 16.60 19.91 -8.53
N VAL A 169 16.74 20.28 -9.79
CA VAL A 169 17.30 21.56 -10.17
C VAL A 169 16.32 22.59 -9.61
N PRO A 170 16.71 23.46 -8.69
CA PRO A 170 15.85 24.53 -8.21
C PRO A 170 15.60 25.49 -9.38
N GLY A 171 14.53 25.28 -10.14
CA GLY A 171 14.05 26.27 -11.09
C GLY A 171 13.44 27.40 -10.30
N SER A 172 13.96 28.62 -10.48
CA SER A 172 13.34 29.80 -9.88
C SER A 172 11.88 29.95 -10.37
N PRO A 173 10.98 30.57 -9.62
CA PRO A 173 9.61 30.86 -10.07
C PRO A 173 9.55 31.52 -11.46
N HIS A 174 10.61 32.26 -11.86
CA HIS A 174 10.81 32.84 -13.17
C HIS A 174 10.96 31.79 -14.29
N ASP A 175 11.61 30.67 -14.03
CA ASP A 175 11.80 29.59 -15.02
C ASP A 175 10.51 28.83 -15.31
N LEU A 176 9.68 28.62 -14.31
CA LEU A 176 8.37 27.98 -14.49
C LEU A 176 7.45 28.87 -15.34
N ALA A 177 7.40 30.18 -15.04
CA ALA A 177 6.62 31.15 -15.82
C ALA A 177 7.11 31.30 -17.27
N ARG A 178 8.41 31.14 -17.53
CA ARG A 178 8.98 31.12 -18.89
C ARG A 178 8.52 29.87 -19.64
N ARG A 179 8.64 28.70 -19.05
CA ARG A 179 8.24 27.41 -19.67
C ARG A 179 6.74 27.38 -19.98
N ILE A 180 5.89 27.91 -19.10
CA ILE A 180 4.45 28.02 -19.34
C ILE A 180 4.19 28.95 -20.56
N ARG A 181 4.84 30.10 -20.65
CA ARG A 181 4.70 31.02 -21.81
C ARG A 181 5.18 30.40 -23.14
N GLU A 182 6.26 29.59 -23.11
CA GLU A 182 6.75 28.89 -24.31
C GLU A 182 5.79 27.80 -24.76
N ALA A 183 5.24 27.02 -23.82
CA ALA A 183 4.23 25.99 -24.12
C ALA A 183 2.95 26.60 -24.70
N THR A 184 2.48 27.72 -24.15
CA THR A 184 1.29 28.42 -24.66
C THR A 184 1.52 28.96 -26.07
N ARG A 185 2.74 29.50 -26.39
CA ARG A 185 3.08 29.93 -27.74
C ARG A 185 3.13 28.79 -28.75
N MET A 186 3.56 27.60 -28.37
CA MET A 186 3.56 26.40 -29.23
C MET A 186 2.14 25.92 -29.57
N ILE A 187 1.24 25.99 -28.61
CA ILE A 187 -0.17 25.60 -28.81
C ILE A 187 -0.86 26.58 -29.76
N ASN A 188 -0.66 27.89 -29.57
CA ASN A 188 -1.28 28.91 -30.42
C ASN A 188 -0.74 28.93 -31.86
N ARG A 189 0.53 28.53 -32.09
CA ARG A 189 1.08 28.39 -33.47
C ARG A 189 0.51 27.22 -34.27
N ARG A 190 0.00 26.18 -33.59
CA ARG A 190 -0.65 25.03 -34.24
C ARG A 190 -2.14 25.26 -34.56
N GLY A 191 -2.77 26.25 -33.94
CA GLY A 191 -4.16 26.62 -34.18
C GLY A 191 -4.37 27.65 -35.32
N SER A 192 -3.28 28.21 -35.91
CA SER A 192 -3.38 29.21 -36.97
C SER A 192 -2.98 28.69 -38.36
N ALA A 193 -2.91 27.37 -38.53
CA ALA A 193 -2.58 26.69 -39.78
C ALA A 193 -3.72 25.73 -40.22
N GLN A 194 -4.94 26.24 -40.23
CA GLN A 194 -6.10 25.65 -40.95
C GLN A 194 -6.85 26.78 -41.64
#